data_7c474aa65d5a04b42b01d2d96eedf362
#
_entry.id   7c474aa65d5a04b42b01d2d96eedf362
#
_cell.length_a   1.000
_cell.length_b   1.000
_cell.length_c   1.000
_cell.angle_alpha   90.00
_cell.angle_beta   90.00
_cell.angle_gamma   90.00
#
_symmetry.space_group_name_H-M   'P 1'
#
loop_
_entity.id
_entity.type
_entity.pdbx_description
1 polymer ?
#
loop_
_entity_poly.entity_id
_entity_poly.type
_entity_poly.pdbx_seq_one_letter_code
_entity_poly.pdbx_strand_id
1 'polypeptide(L)'
;ANPEYAEYLRRFGEIGCKAISSAKDFEMYEAIRLLSILKEDPNSNTIDVNKAQKSVEDLQNNMGELSEMAQIRNLHWWTVEYGLIGTLENSKIYGAGLLSSISESKWCLTNEVKKIPYSIEAAIQNFDITKLQPQLFVTPNFAHLSFVLEEFANKMALRKGGLKGVQKLINSQNLGTIELSTGIQTSGTFTNVIVDENNKPVYFQTIGPTALASRDKELIGHGIEYHAEGFGSPIGKLKGINLAIEDMFPKDLEVYGIYEGKKTTLLFEGNIKVEGEVITGKRDLKGKIMLISFKNCTVTHNNTMLFKPEWGIYDMAVGKEIISAFSGPASVSSFKNIGKVSEEKTHKIEYSPKELKLHKLYKAVAEIRRDRIATIEKLAPIFINLEKNYPSDWLLTLEIYELVYNSNTDFELKIKNYLTQLKQIK
;
A
#
# COMPACT_ATOMS: atom_id res chain seq x y z
N ALA A 1 -8.06 -18.23 -16.60
CA ALA A 1 -8.27 -16.99 -15.86
C ALA A 1 -8.93 -15.95 -16.79
N ASN A 2 -9.79 -15.10 -16.22
CA ASN A 2 -10.44 -14.04 -17.02
C ASN A 2 -9.40 -12.91 -17.30
N PRO A 3 -9.14 -12.53 -18.56
CA PRO A 3 -8.11 -11.55 -18.90
C PRO A 3 -8.43 -10.13 -18.40
N GLU A 4 -9.70 -9.72 -18.38
CA GLU A 4 -10.11 -8.41 -17.87
C GLU A 4 -9.86 -8.30 -16.36
N TYR A 5 -10.13 -9.38 -15.62
CA TYR A 5 -9.86 -9.40 -14.18
C TYR A 5 -8.35 -9.43 -13.88
N ALA A 6 -7.57 -10.17 -14.67
CA ALA A 6 -6.11 -10.16 -14.52
C ALA A 6 -5.52 -8.76 -14.77
N GLU A 7 -6.01 -8.06 -15.80
CA GLU A 7 -5.59 -6.68 -16.09
C GLU A 7 -6.03 -5.71 -14.98
N TYR A 8 -7.25 -5.86 -14.44
CA TYR A 8 -7.69 -5.08 -13.27
C TYR A 8 -6.73 -5.25 -12.10
N LEU A 9 -6.36 -6.49 -11.75
CA LEU A 9 -5.44 -6.75 -10.61
C LEU A 9 -4.06 -6.14 -10.85
N ARG A 10 -3.53 -6.23 -12.09
CA ARG A 10 -2.27 -5.62 -12.46
C ARG A 10 -2.30 -4.10 -12.26
N ARG A 11 -3.31 -3.43 -12.81
CA ARG A 11 -3.51 -1.98 -12.66
C ARG A 11 -3.78 -1.57 -11.23
N PHE A 12 -4.52 -2.38 -10.49
CA PHE A 12 -4.75 -2.16 -9.06
C PHE A 12 -3.44 -2.11 -8.27
N GLY A 13 -2.52 -3.04 -8.55
CA GLY A 13 -1.19 -3.04 -7.95
C GLY A 13 -0.38 -1.80 -8.33
N GLU A 14 -0.38 -1.39 -9.61
CA GLU A 14 0.35 -0.21 -10.10
C GLU A 14 -0.14 1.11 -9.48
N ILE A 15 -1.44 1.26 -9.33
CA ILE A 15 -2.05 2.45 -8.72
C ILE A 15 -1.91 2.39 -7.19
N GLY A 16 -2.15 1.22 -6.59
CA GLY A 16 -2.12 1.02 -5.15
C GLY A 16 -0.76 1.28 -4.52
N CYS A 17 0.31 0.85 -5.17
CA CYS A 17 1.67 1.08 -4.65
C CYS A 17 2.07 2.57 -4.63
N LYS A 18 1.32 3.45 -5.31
CA LYS A 18 1.53 4.90 -5.35
C LYS A 18 0.62 5.67 -4.38
N ALA A 19 -0.33 5.00 -3.74
CA ALA A 19 -1.26 5.63 -2.79
C ALA A 19 -0.53 6.13 -1.54
N ILE A 20 -0.80 7.37 -1.16
CA ILE A 20 -0.16 8.01 0.00
C ILE A 20 -0.90 7.57 1.26
N SER A 21 -0.16 7.03 2.24
CA SER A 21 -0.65 6.74 3.59
C SER A 21 -0.58 7.98 4.48
N SER A 22 -1.27 7.95 5.61
CA SER A 22 -1.12 8.94 6.68
C SER A 22 -0.26 8.37 7.83
N ALA A 23 0.26 9.24 8.70
CA ALA A 23 0.93 8.79 9.92
C ALA A 23 -0.02 7.94 10.80
N LYS A 24 -1.31 8.29 10.83
CA LYS A 24 -2.34 7.54 11.55
C LYS A 24 -2.58 6.13 11.00
N ASP A 25 -2.40 5.90 9.70
CA ASP A 25 -2.48 4.54 9.14
C ASP A 25 -1.36 3.65 9.70
N PHE A 26 -0.17 4.21 9.88
CA PHE A 26 0.94 3.48 10.48
C PHE A 26 0.68 3.20 11.98
N GLU A 27 0.20 4.19 12.75
CA GLU A 27 -0.19 4.00 14.14
C GLU A 27 -1.27 2.91 14.28
N MET A 28 -2.27 2.92 13.40
CA MET A 28 -3.31 1.89 13.34
C MET A 28 -2.74 0.51 13.01
N TYR A 29 -1.85 0.43 12.02
CA TYR A 29 -1.18 -0.83 11.66
C TYR A 29 -0.42 -1.43 12.85
N GLU A 30 0.38 -0.62 13.54
CA GLU A 30 1.15 -1.06 14.72
C GLU A 30 0.21 -1.49 15.88
N ALA A 31 -0.88 -0.76 16.10
CA ALA A 31 -1.85 -1.11 17.14
C ALA A 31 -2.57 -2.45 16.83
N ILE A 32 -2.99 -2.66 15.59
CA ILE A 32 -3.62 -3.93 15.15
C ILE A 32 -2.61 -5.08 15.24
N ARG A 33 -1.37 -4.84 14.83
CA ARG A 33 -0.30 -5.82 14.89
C ARG A 33 0.00 -6.24 16.33
N LEU A 34 0.14 -5.28 17.24
CA LEU A 34 0.33 -5.55 18.66
C LEU A 34 -0.84 -6.36 19.24
N LEU A 35 -2.08 -5.98 18.92
CA LEU A 35 -3.27 -6.71 19.35
C LEU A 35 -3.27 -8.15 18.84
N SER A 36 -2.88 -8.38 17.58
CA SER A 36 -2.79 -9.72 16.99
C SER A 36 -1.74 -10.57 17.69
N ILE A 37 -0.55 -10.03 17.94
CA ILE A 37 0.53 -10.72 18.67
C ILE A 37 0.05 -11.11 20.07
N LEU A 38 -0.59 -10.19 20.80
CA LEU A 38 -1.10 -10.45 22.14
C LEU A 38 -2.23 -11.49 22.16
N LYS A 39 -3.07 -11.54 21.15
CA LYS A 39 -4.15 -12.55 21.05
C LYS A 39 -3.62 -13.94 20.67
N GLU A 40 -2.52 -14.02 19.94
CA GLU A 40 -1.91 -15.29 19.53
C GLU A 40 -0.98 -15.90 20.58
N ASP A 41 -0.46 -15.09 21.51
CA ASP A 41 0.39 -15.59 22.59
C ASP A 41 -0.44 -16.17 23.74
N PRO A 42 -0.35 -17.50 23.99
CA PRO A 42 -1.10 -18.16 25.08
C PRO A 42 -0.79 -17.62 26.49
N ASN A 43 0.36 -16.93 26.66
CA ASN A 43 0.80 -16.38 27.94
C ASN A 43 0.41 -14.91 28.11
N SER A 44 -0.27 -14.33 27.15
CA SER A 44 -0.69 -12.93 27.22
C SER A 44 -1.70 -12.69 28.34
N ASN A 45 -1.49 -11.59 29.07
CA ASN A 45 -2.42 -11.15 30.09
C ASN A 45 -3.67 -10.54 29.45
N THR A 46 -4.85 -10.93 29.95
CA THR A 46 -6.15 -10.37 29.51
C THR A 46 -6.20 -8.83 29.62
N ILE A 47 -5.50 -8.23 30.59
CA ILE A 47 -5.44 -6.78 30.77
C ILE A 47 -4.72 -6.12 29.59
N ASP A 48 -3.60 -6.71 29.13
CA ASP A 48 -2.82 -6.18 28.00
C ASP A 48 -3.58 -6.32 26.67
N VAL A 49 -4.28 -7.44 26.47
CA VAL A 49 -5.15 -7.63 25.30
C VAL A 49 -6.26 -6.58 25.28
N ASN A 50 -6.94 -6.34 26.42
CA ASN A 50 -8.02 -5.35 26.50
C ASN A 50 -7.50 -3.92 26.28
N LYS A 51 -6.30 -3.60 26.79
CA LYS A 51 -5.66 -2.30 26.56
C LYS A 51 -5.31 -2.08 25.08
N ALA A 52 -4.74 -3.10 24.44
CA ALA A 52 -4.42 -3.02 23.01
C ALA A 52 -5.70 -2.91 22.15
N GLN A 53 -6.75 -3.63 22.50
CA GLN A 53 -8.04 -3.54 21.81
C GLN A 53 -8.64 -2.14 21.93
N LYS A 54 -8.64 -1.57 23.14
CA LYS A 54 -9.11 -0.19 23.36
C LYS A 54 -8.28 0.82 22.56
N SER A 55 -6.96 0.64 22.46
CA SER A 55 -6.10 1.51 21.65
C SER A 55 -6.49 1.48 20.17
N VAL A 56 -6.82 0.30 19.61
CA VAL A 56 -7.33 0.18 18.23
C VAL A 56 -8.67 0.89 18.07
N GLU A 57 -9.60 0.73 19.01
CA GLU A 57 -10.91 1.40 18.98
C GLU A 57 -10.77 2.92 19.06
N ASP A 58 -9.91 3.43 19.95
CA ASP A 58 -9.66 4.87 20.10
C ASP A 58 -9.03 5.47 18.83
N LEU A 59 -8.09 4.75 18.19
CA LEU A 59 -7.52 5.17 16.92
C LEU A 59 -8.56 5.16 15.79
N GLN A 60 -9.40 4.13 15.69
CA GLN A 60 -10.47 4.06 14.70
C GLN A 60 -11.44 5.25 14.79
N ASN A 61 -11.82 5.61 16.01
CA ASN A 61 -12.72 6.73 16.25
C ASN A 61 -12.09 8.11 15.93
N ASN A 62 -10.76 8.21 15.93
CA ASN A 62 -10.00 9.44 15.72
C ASN A 62 -9.24 9.49 14.37
N MET A 63 -9.52 8.58 13.44
CA MET A 63 -8.81 8.53 12.15
C MET A 63 -8.96 9.81 11.30
N GLY A 64 -10.12 10.47 11.34
CA GLY A 64 -10.41 11.61 10.47
C GLY A 64 -10.67 11.20 9.02
N GLU A 65 -10.23 12.02 8.06
CA GLU A 65 -10.34 11.68 6.64
C GLU A 65 -9.45 10.48 6.29
N LEU A 66 -10.00 9.53 5.53
CA LEU A 66 -9.27 8.35 5.08
C LEU A 66 -8.15 8.76 4.11
N SER A 67 -6.94 8.25 4.34
CA SER A 67 -5.83 8.39 3.40
C SER A 67 -6.12 7.69 2.07
N GLU A 68 -5.34 7.97 1.03
CA GLU A 68 -5.44 7.25 -0.24
C GLU A 68 -5.19 5.75 -0.07
N MET A 69 -4.23 5.39 0.79
CA MET A 69 -3.93 3.99 1.12
C MET A 69 -5.10 3.31 1.82
N ALA A 70 -5.76 3.97 2.77
CA ALA A 70 -6.95 3.43 3.43
C ALA A 70 -8.12 3.25 2.44
N GLN A 71 -8.33 4.22 1.56
CA GLN A 71 -9.38 4.17 0.55
C GLN A 71 -9.16 3.05 -0.47
N ILE A 72 -7.93 2.87 -0.98
CA ILE A 72 -7.64 1.80 -1.94
C ILE A 72 -7.69 0.41 -1.27
N ARG A 73 -7.34 0.31 0.01
CA ARG A 73 -7.53 -0.90 0.81
C ARG A 73 -9.01 -1.26 0.92
N ASN A 74 -9.90 -0.28 1.11
CA ASN A 74 -11.33 -0.53 1.11
C ASN A 74 -11.81 -1.03 -0.26
N LEU A 75 -11.35 -0.43 -1.37
CA LEU A 75 -11.66 -0.92 -2.72
C LEU A 75 -11.17 -2.37 -2.92
N HIS A 76 -9.98 -2.71 -2.42
CA HIS A 76 -9.47 -4.08 -2.48
C HIS A 76 -10.38 -5.05 -1.75
N TRP A 77 -10.78 -4.71 -0.52
CA TRP A 77 -11.68 -5.53 0.28
C TRP A 77 -13.00 -5.80 -0.44
N TRP A 78 -13.64 -4.75 -0.91
CA TRP A 78 -14.96 -4.84 -1.55
C TRP A 78 -14.95 -5.43 -2.96
N THR A 79 -13.78 -5.69 -3.53
CA THR A 79 -13.62 -6.30 -4.86
C THR A 79 -12.87 -7.62 -4.80
N VAL A 80 -11.56 -7.58 -4.58
CA VAL A 80 -10.69 -8.76 -4.66
C VAL A 80 -11.06 -9.82 -3.60
N GLU A 81 -11.40 -9.36 -2.39
CA GLU A 81 -11.72 -10.26 -1.29
C GLU A 81 -13.23 -10.59 -1.20
N TYR A 82 -14.10 -9.59 -1.29
CA TYR A 82 -15.53 -9.72 -1.00
C TYR A 82 -16.44 -9.34 -2.17
N GLY A 83 -15.92 -9.36 -3.40
CA GLY A 83 -16.65 -8.92 -4.58
C GLY A 83 -17.69 -9.91 -5.09
N LEU A 84 -18.83 -9.35 -5.52
CA LEU A 84 -19.88 -10.05 -6.27
C LEU A 84 -19.97 -9.48 -7.68
N ILE A 85 -20.37 -10.32 -8.66
CA ILE A 85 -20.52 -9.96 -10.07
C ILE A 85 -21.89 -10.38 -10.60
N GLY A 86 -22.51 -9.56 -11.45
CA GLY A 86 -23.81 -9.81 -12.06
C GLY A 86 -24.81 -8.71 -11.77
N THR A 87 -26.06 -9.07 -11.50
CA THR A 87 -27.11 -8.13 -11.06
C THR A 87 -27.33 -8.21 -9.55
N LEU A 88 -28.00 -7.24 -8.96
CA LEU A 88 -28.32 -7.24 -7.54
C LEU A 88 -29.14 -8.46 -7.13
N GLU A 89 -30.04 -8.90 -8.00
CA GLU A 89 -30.94 -10.04 -7.78
C GLU A 89 -30.28 -11.39 -8.08
N ASN A 90 -29.32 -11.41 -8.99
CA ASN A 90 -28.63 -12.62 -9.42
C ASN A 90 -27.11 -12.40 -9.50
N SER A 91 -26.50 -12.26 -8.34
CA SER A 91 -25.07 -12.09 -8.22
C SER A 91 -24.34 -13.40 -8.00
N LYS A 92 -23.10 -13.47 -8.49
CA LYS A 92 -22.17 -14.60 -8.31
C LYS A 92 -20.93 -14.13 -7.56
N ILE A 93 -20.31 -15.03 -6.82
CA ILE A 93 -19.10 -14.75 -6.06
C ILE A 93 -17.89 -14.80 -7.01
N TYR A 94 -17.01 -13.79 -6.92
CA TYR A 94 -15.67 -13.86 -7.49
C TYR A 94 -14.58 -13.50 -6.45
N GLY A 95 -14.96 -12.85 -5.34
CA GLY A 95 -14.03 -12.45 -4.28
C GLY A 95 -13.36 -13.65 -3.59
N ALA A 96 -12.04 -13.58 -3.42
CA ALA A 96 -11.23 -14.69 -2.89
C ALA A 96 -11.60 -15.03 -1.42
N GLY A 97 -11.82 -14.01 -0.59
CA GLY A 97 -12.24 -14.18 0.80
C GLY A 97 -13.59 -14.91 0.91
N LEU A 98 -14.58 -14.50 0.11
CA LEU A 98 -15.89 -15.17 0.07
C LEU A 98 -15.77 -16.62 -0.41
N LEU A 99 -14.93 -16.89 -1.42
CA LEU A 99 -14.75 -18.25 -1.95
C LEU A 99 -14.03 -19.18 -0.97
N SER A 100 -13.20 -18.65 -0.09
CA SER A 100 -12.45 -19.43 0.91
C SER A 100 -13.22 -19.70 2.21
N SER A 101 -14.32 -18.96 2.45
CA SER A 101 -15.14 -19.10 3.67
C SER A 101 -16.44 -19.84 3.40
N ILE A 102 -16.60 -21.04 3.99
CA ILE A 102 -17.80 -21.87 3.83
C ILE A 102 -19.07 -21.16 4.33
N SER A 103 -18.97 -20.46 5.45
CA SER A 103 -20.10 -19.74 6.03
C SER A 103 -20.47 -18.49 5.24
N GLU A 104 -19.50 -17.68 4.87
CA GLU A 104 -19.72 -16.42 4.16
C GLU A 104 -20.13 -16.62 2.71
N SER A 105 -19.61 -17.65 2.02
CA SER A 105 -20.03 -17.99 0.66
C SER A 105 -21.53 -18.36 0.57
N LYS A 106 -22.09 -18.93 1.63
CA LYS A 106 -23.54 -19.19 1.75
C LYS A 106 -24.29 -17.94 2.18
N TRP A 107 -23.79 -17.25 3.22
CA TRP A 107 -24.42 -16.08 3.81
C TRP A 107 -24.56 -14.93 2.80
N CYS A 108 -23.52 -14.65 2.02
CA CYS A 108 -23.48 -13.53 1.07
C CYS A 108 -24.56 -13.60 -0.02
N LEU A 109 -25.12 -14.77 -0.29
CA LEU A 109 -26.18 -14.95 -1.29
C LEU A 109 -27.59 -14.83 -0.70
N THR A 110 -27.73 -14.71 0.62
CA THR A 110 -29.03 -14.54 1.29
C THR A 110 -29.55 -13.10 1.16
N ASN A 111 -30.84 -12.90 1.51
CA ASN A 111 -31.45 -11.56 1.56
C ASN A 111 -31.07 -10.77 2.81
N GLU A 112 -30.36 -11.37 3.75
CA GLU A 112 -29.88 -10.72 4.98
C GLU A 112 -28.68 -9.80 4.71
N VAL A 113 -27.95 -10.07 3.62
CA VAL A 113 -26.83 -9.23 3.16
C VAL A 113 -27.32 -8.22 2.14
N LYS A 114 -27.15 -6.93 2.45
CA LYS A 114 -27.48 -5.85 1.51
C LYS A 114 -26.53 -5.86 0.33
N LYS A 115 -27.06 -5.97 -0.89
CA LYS A 115 -26.28 -5.87 -2.14
C LYS A 115 -26.38 -4.46 -2.69
N ILE A 116 -25.22 -3.86 -2.93
CA ILE A 116 -25.07 -2.46 -3.36
C ILE A 116 -24.34 -2.44 -4.71
N PRO A 117 -24.77 -1.63 -5.69
CA PRO A 117 -24.01 -1.46 -6.92
C PRO A 117 -22.58 -0.97 -6.61
N TYR A 118 -21.58 -1.62 -7.20
CA TYR A 118 -20.19 -1.21 -7.01
C TYR A 118 -19.93 0.13 -7.67
N SER A 119 -19.37 1.06 -6.91
CA SER A 119 -18.99 2.40 -7.34
C SER A 119 -17.81 2.90 -6.50
N ILE A 120 -17.34 4.11 -6.79
CA ILE A 120 -16.26 4.75 -6.04
C ILE A 120 -16.60 4.96 -4.56
N GLU A 121 -17.87 4.97 -4.19
CA GLU A 121 -18.32 5.07 -2.80
C GLU A 121 -17.84 3.90 -1.93
N ALA A 122 -17.48 2.78 -2.54
CA ALA A 122 -16.86 1.65 -1.85
C ALA A 122 -15.50 2.03 -1.22
N ALA A 123 -14.81 3.04 -1.76
CA ALA A 123 -13.53 3.52 -1.22
C ALA A 123 -13.65 4.11 0.20
N ILE A 124 -14.80 4.69 0.55
CA ILE A 124 -15.04 5.27 1.87
C ILE A 124 -15.82 4.35 2.81
N GLN A 125 -16.17 3.17 2.34
CA GLN A 125 -16.92 2.20 3.15
C GLN A 125 -15.97 1.31 3.95
N ASN A 126 -15.96 1.49 5.26
CA ASN A 126 -15.17 0.66 6.17
C ASN A 126 -15.68 -0.77 6.24
N PHE A 127 -14.83 -1.69 6.63
CA PHE A 127 -15.12 -3.10 6.84
C PHE A 127 -14.53 -3.59 8.17
N ASP A 128 -15.05 -4.72 8.68
CA ASP A 128 -14.55 -5.39 9.88
C ASP A 128 -14.25 -6.86 9.54
N ILE A 129 -12.97 -7.21 9.56
CA ILE A 129 -12.48 -8.56 9.22
C ILE A 129 -12.94 -9.64 10.22
N THR A 130 -13.44 -9.26 11.38
CA THR A 130 -13.84 -10.18 12.45
C THR A 130 -15.31 -10.57 12.43
N LYS A 131 -16.09 -9.96 11.52
CA LYS A 131 -17.55 -10.14 11.44
C LYS A 131 -18.00 -10.45 10.02
N LEU A 132 -19.14 -11.13 9.93
CA LEU A 132 -19.87 -11.26 8.67
C LEU A 132 -20.20 -9.88 8.11
N GLN A 133 -19.97 -9.68 6.81
CA GLN A 133 -20.19 -8.37 6.19
C GLN A 133 -21.71 -8.13 6.00
N PRO A 134 -22.27 -7.05 6.59
CA PRO A 134 -23.71 -6.78 6.49
C PRO A 134 -24.11 -6.28 5.09
N GLN A 135 -23.14 -5.90 4.28
CA GLN A 135 -23.32 -5.42 2.92
C GLN A 135 -22.20 -5.88 2.02
N LEU A 136 -22.48 -6.04 0.73
CA LEU A 136 -21.49 -6.39 -0.30
C LEU A 136 -21.76 -5.59 -1.57
N PHE A 137 -20.71 -5.39 -2.36
CA PHE A 137 -20.79 -4.66 -3.61
C PHE A 137 -20.85 -5.59 -4.81
N VAL A 138 -21.73 -5.27 -5.75
CA VAL A 138 -21.97 -6.05 -6.96
C VAL A 138 -21.51 -5.26 -8.18
N THR A 139 -20.50 -5.76 -8.89
CA THR A 139 -20.10 -5.20 -10.20
C THR A 139 -20.84 -5.87 -11.34
N PRO A 140 -21.28 -5.16 -12.39
CA PRO A 140 -21.95 -5.79 -13.52
C PRO A 140 -21.01 -6.69 -14.35
N ASN A 141 -19.72 -6.34 -14.42
CA ASN A 141 -18.67 -7.06 -15.14
C ASN A 141 -17.29 -6.62 -14.65
N PHE A 142 -16.22 -7.28 -15.10
CA PHE A 142 -14.85 -6.94 -14.68
C PHE A 142 -14.32 -5.63 -15.30
N ALA A 143 -14.81 -5.22 -16.46
CA ALA A 143 -14.44 -3.94 -17.06
C ALA A 143 -14.88 -2.75 -16.16
N HIS A 144 -16.03 -2.87 -15.48
CA HIS A 144 -16.51 -1.85 -14.54
C HIS A 144 -15.59 -1.68 -13.32
N LEU A 145 -14.92 -2.74 -12.86
CA LEU A 145 -13.91 -2.63 -11.81
C LEU A 145 -12.78 -1.68 -12.21
N SER A 146 -12.27 -1.85 -13.44
CA SER A 146 -11.24 -0.97 -14.00
C SER A 146 -11.72 0.46 -14.16
N PHE A 147 -12.98 0.66 -14.56
CA PHE A 147 -13.58 2.00 -14.66
C PHE A 147 -13.58 2.73 -13.30
N VAL A 148 -14.06 2.07 -12.24
CA VAL A 148 -14.10 2.65 -10.89
C VAL A 148 -12.68 2.89 -10.35
N LEU A 149 -11.74 1.99 -10.63
CA LEU A 149 -10.34 2.17 -10.25
C LEU A 149 -9.72 3.40 -10.92
N GLU A 150 -10.02 3.63 -12.20
CA GLU A 150 -9.57 4.84 -12.92
C GLU A 150 -10.21 6.12 -12.35
N GLU A 151 -11.49 6.06 -12.00
CA GLU A 151 -12.17 7.17 -11.34
C GLU A 151 -11.48 7.50 -10.01
N PHE A 152 -11.12 6.49 -9.23
CA PHE A 152 -10.35 6.67 -7.99
C PHE A 152 -8.97 7.26 -8.27
N ALA A 153 -8.21 6.71 -9.20
CA ALA A 153 -6.87 7.19 -9.57
C ALA A 153 -6.89 8.66 -10.01
N ASN A 154 -7.96 9.12 -10.70
CA ASN A 154 -8.13 10.51 -11.09
C ASN A 154 -8.34 11.47 -9.90
N LYS A 155 -8.68 10.96 -8.71
CA LYS A 155 -8.80 11.75 -7.48
C LYS A 155 -7.51 11.74 -6.65
N MET A 156 -6.60 10.78 -6.88
CA MET A 156 -5.33 10.66 -6.16
C MET A 156 -4.36 11.81 -6.49
N ALA A 157 -3.47 12.09 -5.54
CA ALA A 157 -2.36 13.01 -5.71
C ALA A 157 -1.42 12.59 -6.86
N LEU A 158 -1.35 11.30 -7.15
CA LEU A 158 -0.64 10.75 -8.31
C LEU A 158 -1.00 11.45 -9.64
N ARG A 159 -2.27 11.84 -9.82
CA ARG A 159 -2.74 12.51 -11.05
C ARG A 159 -3.09 13.97 -10.86
N LYS A 160 -3.18 14.44 -9.62
CA LYS A 160 -3.53 15.84 -9.32
C LYS A 160 -2.36 16.68 -8.87
N GLY A 161 -1.35 16.09 -8.26
CA GLY A 161 -0.21 16.82 -7.74
C GLY A 161 -0.61 17.99 -6.82
N GLY A 162 0.02 19.13 -7.05
CA GLY A 162 -0.28 20.41 -6.40
C GLY A 162 -0.06 20.43 -4.89
N LEU A 163 -0.58 21.45 -4.23
CA LEU A 163 -0.44 21.65 -2.78
C LEU A 163 -0.95 20.47 -1.97
N LYS A 164 -2.15 19.96 -2.30
CA LYS A 164 -2.76 18.85 -1.56
C LYS A 164 -1.91 17.58 -1.64
N GLY A 165 -1.26 17.33 -2.78
CA GLY A 165 -0.36 16.19 -2.93
C GLY A 165 0.86 16.28 -2.01
N VAL A 166 1.52 17.45 -1.99
CA VAL A 166 2.68 17.66 -1.09
C VAL A 166 2.28 17.62 0.38
N GLN A 167 1.15 18.21 0.74
CA GLN A 167 0.65 18.16 2.13
C GLN A 167 0.38 16.73 2.59
N LYS A 168 -0.17 15.86 1.73
CA LYS A 168 -0.32 14.44 2.04
C LYS A 168 1.03 13.76 2.28
N LEU A 169 2.06 14.06 1.47
CA LEU A 169 3.41 13.54 1.68
C LEU A 169 4.02 14.03 2.99
N ILE A 170 3.87 15.30 3.33
CA ILE A 170 4.32 15.87 4.62
C ILE A 170 3.61 15.17 5.78
N ASN A 171 2.29 15.00 5.70
CA ASN A 171 1.51 14.35 6.74
C ASN A 171 1.80 12.85 6.87
N SER A 172 2.27 12.20 5.82
CA SER A 172 2.65 10.80 5.86
C SER A 172 3.95 10.55 6.63
N GLN A 173 4.86 11.54 6.65
CA GLN A 173 6.21 11.44 7.20
C GLN A 173 7.06 10.31 6.61
N ASN A 174 6.63 9.75 5.49
CA ASN A 174 7.28 8.65 4.79
C ASN A 174 7.97 9.11 3.51
N LEU A 175 8.80 8.22 2.96
CA LEU A 175 9.39 8.41 1.65
C LEU A 175 8.29 8.57 0.60
N GLY A 176 8.34 9.67 -0.13
CA GLY A 176 7.44 9.95 -1.23
C GLY A 176 8.12 10.70 -2.35
N THR A 177 7.41 10.89 -3.44
CA THR A 177 7.90 11.54 -4.64
C THR A 177 6.93 12.62 -5.10
N ILE A 178 7.47 13.77 -5.51
CA ILE A 178 6.76 14.73 -6.36
C ILE A 178 7.37 14.74 -7.76
N GLU A 179 6.55 15.04 -8.75
CA GLU A 179 6.99 15.28 -10.12
C GLU A 179 6.61 16.70 -10.55
N LEU A 180 7.58 17.44 -11.05
CA LEU A 180 7.35 18.76 -11.61
C LEU A 180 6.97 18.68 -13.10
N SER A 181 6.42 19.76 -13.63
CA SER A 181 5.97 19.88 -15.03
C SER A 181 7.03 19.56 -16.08
N THR A 182 8.33 19.63 -15.74
CA THR A 182 9.44 19.18 -16.59
C THR A 182 9.65 17.67 -16.63
N GLY A 183 8.96 16.92 -15.74
CA GLY A 183 9.18 15.50 -15.53
C GLY A 183 10.37 15.17 -14.62
N ILE A 184 10.96 16.18 -13.95
CA ILE A 184 11.90 15.90 -12.86
C ILE A 184 11.14 15.44 -11.64
N GLN A 185 11.63 14.36 -11.04
CA GLN A 185 11.04 13.72 -9.88
C GLN A 185 11.99 13.89 -8.70
N THR A 186 11.46 14.30 -7.55
CA THR A 186 12.20 14.40 -6.28
C THR A 186 11.61 13.41 -5.29
N SER A 187 12.45 12.46 -4.87
CA SER A 187 12.07 11.42 -3.91
C SER A 187 12.80 11.63 -2.59
N GLY A 188 12.05 11.74 -1.49
CA GLY A 188 12.59 11.99 -0.15
C GLY A 188 11.49 12.09 0.90
N THR A 189 11.85 12.43 2.13
CA THR A 189 10.89 12.74 3.21
C THR A 189 10.55 14.22 3.18
N PHE A 190 9.34 14.55 2.74
CA PHE A 190 8.88 15.95 2.65
C PHE A 190 8.54 16.50 4.03
N THR A 191 8.99 17.73 4.31
CA THR A 191 8.79 18.39 5.61
C THR A 191 8.16 19.75 5.50
N ASN A 192 8.32 20.43 4.36
CA ASN A 192 7.83 21.79 4.22
C ASN A 192 7.40 22.10 2.78
N VAL A 193 6.38 22.95 2.66
CA VAL A 193 5.94 23.57 1.41
C VAL A 193 5.59 25.03 1.68
N ILE A 194 6.18 25.95 0.95
CA ILE A 194 5.85 27.37 1.00
C ILE A 194 4.85 27.65 -0.11
N VAL A 195 3.83 28.43 0.21
CA VAL A 195 2.76 28.80 -0.72
C VAL A 195 2.68 30.31 -0.91
N ASP A 196 2.18 30.74 -2.05
CA ASP A 196 1.83 32.14 -2.31
C ASP A 196 0.45 32.52 -1.72
N GLU A 197 0.01 33.77 -1.94
CA GLU A 197 -1.27 34.31 -1.50
C GLU A 197 -2.48 33.55 -2.08
N ASN A 198 -2.28 32.81 -3.18
CA ASN A 198 -3.31 32.00 -3.85
C ASN A 198 -3.27 30.52 -3.44
N ASN A 199 -2.52 30.17 -2.39
CA ASN A 199 -2.27 28.80 -1.95
C ASN A 199 -1.57 27.92 -3.03
N LYS A 200 -0.81 28.53 -3.92
CA LYS A 200 -0.01 27.81 -4.92
C LYS A 200 1.37 27.47 -4.33
N PRO A 201 1.88 26.23 -4.44
CA PRO A 201 3.24 25.87 -4.02
C PRO A 201 4.27 26.69 -4.76
N VAL A 202 5.18 27.33 -4.03
CA VAL A 202 6.29 28.14 -4.58
C VAL A 202 7.66 27.65 -4.17
N TYR A 203 7.72 26.75 -3.16
CA TYR A 203 8.93 26.08 -2.71
C TYR A 203 8.56 24.79 -2.00
N PHE A 204 9.36 23.75 -2.15
CA PHE A 204 9.23 22.51 -1.38
C PHE A 204 10.56 22.12 -0.76
N GLN A 205 10.49 21.31 0.30
CA GLN A 205 11.69 20.86 1.02
C GLN A 205 11.54 19.43 1.50
N THR A 206 12.62 18.66 1.39
CA THR A 206 12.81 17.34 2.00
C THR A 206 13.92 17.38 3.03
N ILE A 207 13.99 16.38 3.90
CA ILE A 207 15.12 16.15 4.81
C ILE A 207 15.66 14.72 4.63
N GLY A 208 16.91 14.54 5.06
CA GLY A 208 17.60 13.25 4.94
C GLY A 208 17.79 12.81 3.49
N PRO A 209 18.08 11.54 3.25
CA PRO A 209 18.39 11.01 1.93
C PRO A 209 17.33 11.34 0.91
N THR A 210 17.73 12.06 -0.13
CA THR A 210 16.86 12.49 -1.24
C THR A 210 17.52 12.14 -2.56
N ALA A 211 16.73 11.70 -3.55
CA ALA A 211 17.23 11.41 -4.89
C ALA A 211 16.39 12.15 -5.94
N LEU A 212 17.06 12.61 -6.98
CA LEU A 212 16.42 13.16 -8.17
C LEU A 212 16.35 12.12 -9.27
N ALA A 213 15.24 12.08 -9.97
CA ALA A 213 14.99 11.14 -11.06
C ALA A 213 14.28 11.82 -12.24
N SER A 214 14.26 11.13 -13.35
CA SER A 214 13.41 11.43 -14.50
C SER A 214 12.96 10.13 -15.14
N ARG A 215 11.66 10.00 -15.43
CA ARG A 215 11.06 8.76 -15.97
C ARG A 215 11.38 7.54 -15.10
N ASP A 216 11.25 7.69 -13.80
CA ASP A 216 11.49 6.66 -12.77
C ASP A 216 12.93 6.10 -12.75
N LYS A 217 13.91 6.87 -13.29
CA LYS A 217 15.34 6.54 -13.25
C LYS A 217 16.10 7.67 -12.59
N GLU A 218 16.99 7.32 -11.65
CA GLU A 218 17.86 8.28 -10.98
C GLU A 218 18.68 9.10 -11.98
N LEU A 219 18.77 10.41 -11.74
CA LEU A 219 19.67 11.28 -12.46
C LEU A 219 21.11 11.03 -11.99
N ILE A 220 22.01 10.73 -12.93
CA ILE A 220 23.41 10.44 -12.65
C ILE A 220 24.03 11.57 -11.82
N GLY A 221 24.56 11.20 -10.64
CA GLY A 221 25.17 12.14 -9.69
C GLY A 221 24.20 12.83 -8.73
N HIS A 222 22.90 12.48 -8.74
CA HIS A 222 21.89 13.09 -7.86
C HIS A 222 21.12 12.03 -7.03
N GLY A 223 21.85 11.00 -6.57
CA GLY A 223 21.33 9.97 -5.65
C GLY A 223 21.35 10.40 -4.19
N ILE A 224 20.92 9.48 -3.33
CA ILE A 224 20.77 9.69 -1.88
C ILE A 224 22.05 10.04 -1.14
N GLU A 225 23.21 9.65 -1.66
CA GLU A 225 24.51 10.01 -1.06
C GLU A 225 24.88 11.48 -1.34
N TYR A 226 24.51 11.98 -2.52
CA TYR A 226 24.79 13.36 -2.91
C TYR A 226 23.85 14.36 -2.22
N HIS A 227 22.57 14.02 -2.10
CA HIS A 227 21.57 14.81 -1.36
C HIS A 227 21.23 14.17 0.00
N ALA A 228 22.27 13.80 0.76
CA ALA A 228 22.09 13.07 2.02
C ALA A 228 21.33 13.86 3.10
N GLU A 229 21.48 15.17 3.12
CA GLU A 229 20.88 16.06 4.15
C GLU A 229 19.49 16.57 3.74
N GLY A 230 19.09 16.37 2.50
CA GLY A 230 17.82 16.85 1.95
C GLY A 230 17.97 17.65 0.68
N PHE A 231 16.84 18.16 0.22
CA PHE A 231 16.74 18.93 -1.02
C PHE A 231 15.64 19.99 -0.90
N GLY A 232 15.82 21.14 -1.56
CA GLY A 232 14.77 22.14 -1.64
C GLY A 232 14.86 22.94 -2.92
N SER A 233 13.72 23.28 -3.53
CA SER A 233 13.69 23.98 -4.80
C SER A 233 12.49 24.90 -4.94
N PRO A 234 12.66 26.08 -5.58
CA PRO A 234 11.55 26.94 -5.99
C PRO A 234 10.73 26.27 -7.08
N ILE A 235 9.47 26.69 -7.15
CA ILE A 235 8.50 26.27 -8.17
C ILE A 235 7.87 27.52 -8.77
N GLY A 236 7.61 27.52 -10.06
CA GLY A 236 6.88 28.60 -10.71
C GLY A 236 7.70 29.38 -11.71
N LYS A 237 7.22 30.59 -12.02
CA LYS A 237 7.82 31.52 -12.98
C LYS A 237 8.67 32.56 -12.28
N LEU A 238 9.56 33.18 -13.04
CA LEU A 238 10.27 34.37 -12.59
C LEU A 238 9.30 35.57 -12.55
N LYS A 239 9.47 36.41 -11.57
CA LYS A 239 8.63 37.60 -11.35
C LYS A 239 8.68 38.57 -12.51
N GLY A 240 7.52 38.93 -13.01
CA GLY A 240 7.41 39.82 -14.17
C GLY A 240 7.67 39.20 -15.53
N ILE A 241 7.89 37.88 -15.60
CA ILE A 241 8.16 37.12 -16.80
C ILE A 241 7.08 36.11 -17.05
N ASN A 242 6.35 36.22 -18.15
CA ASN A 242 5.24 35.30 -18.44
C ASN A 242 5.71 33.93 -18.98
N LEU A 243 7.00 33.79 -19.31
CA LEU A 243 7.59 32.54 -19.79
C LEU A 243 8.22 31.79 -18.62
N ALA A 244 7.87 30.51 -18.44
CA ALA A 244 8.53 29.66 -17.44
C ALA A 244 9.94 29.28 -17.89
N ILE A 245 10.85 29.06 -16.92
CA ILE A 245 12.24 28.66 -17.22
C ILE A 245 12.29 27.41 -18.10
N GLU A 246 11.40 26.45 -17.84
CA GLU A 246 11.29 25.20 -18.62
C GLU A 246 10.89 25.39 -20.08
N ASP A 247 10.26 26.51 -20.40
CA ASP A 247 9.79 26.83 -21.74
C ASP A 247 10.75 27.82 -22.48
N MET A 248 11.84 28.27 -21.81
CA MET A 248 12.84 29.17 -22.36
C MET A 248 13.75 28.44 -23.35
N PHE A 249 13.98 29.07 -24.50
CA PHE A 249 15.07 28.69 -25.42
C PHE A 249 16.43 29.14 -24.90
N PRO A 250 17.55 28.62 -25.43
CA PRO A 250 18.91 29.05 -25.02
C PRO A 250 19.13 30.57 -25.04
N LYS A 251 18.59 31.27 -26.04
CA LYS A 251 18.67 32.73 -26.11
C LYS A 251 17.89 33.44 -24.99
N ASP A 252 16.75 32.93 -24.62
CA ASP A 252 15.96 33.47 -23.51
C ASP A 252 16.73 33.29 -22.19
N LEU A 253 17.32 32.11 -22.00
CA LEU A 253 18.14 31.81 -20.82
C LEU A 253 19.35 32.76 -20.72
N GLU A 254 20.02 33.08 -21.85
CA GLU A 254 21.13 34.03 -21.90
C GLU A 254 20.68 35.44 -21.47
N VAL A 255 19.51 35.90 -21.94
CA VAL A 255 18.95 37.21 -21.58
C VAL A 255 18.73 37.32 -20.07
N TYR A 256 18.29 36.26 -19.42
CA TYR A 256 18.07 36.22 -17.96
C TYR A 256 19.32 35.79 -17.18
N GLY A 257 20.48 35.67 -17.83
CA GLY A 257 21.74 35.32 -17.19
C GLY A 257 21.82 33.86 -16.70
N ILE A 258 21.04 32.97 -17.29
CA ILE A 258 21.04 31.54 -16.95
C ILE A 258 21.95 30.76 -17.91
N TYR A 259 23.26 30.97 -17.75
CA TYR A 259 24.29 30.24 -18.50
C TYR A 259 25.56 30.06 -17.66
N GLU A 260 26.38 29.11 -18.02
CA GLU A 260 27.58 28.70 -17.29
C GLU A 260 28.52 29.86 -16.98
N GLY A 261 29.01 29.92 -15.75
CA GLY A 261 29.93 30.95 -15.26
C GLY A 261 29.29 32.32 -14.94
N LYS A 262 27.98 32.48 -15.17
CA LYS A 262 27.30 33.75 -14.90
C LYS A 262 26.82 33.81 -13.46
N LYS A 263 27.17 34.89 -12.76
CA LYS A 263 26.46 35.27 -11.50
C LYS A 263 25.11 35.84 -11.88
N THR A 264 24.08 35.26 -11.32
CA THR A 264 22.69 35.63 -11.61
C THR A 264 21.86 35.72 -10.33
N THR A 265 20.79 36.48 -10.43
CA THR A 265 19.76 36.59 -9.40
C THR A 265 18.41 36.28 -10.04
N LEU A 266 17.81 35.19 -9.62
CA LEU A 266 16.49 34.77 -10.07
C LEU A 266 15.47 35.08 -8.96
N LEU A 267 14.50 35.91 -9.25
CA LEU A 267 13.39 36.19 -8.35
C LEU A 267 12.11 35.56 -8.89
N PHE A 268 11.57 34.59 -8.15
CA PHE A 268 10.33 33.89 -8.50
C PHE A 268 9.09 34.69 -8.06
N GLU A 269 7.95 34.44 -8.68
CA GLU A 269 6.66 35.07 -8.33
C GLU A 269 6.30 34.89 -6.86
N GLY A 270 6.62 33.74 -6.24
CA GLY A 270 6.43 33.45 -4.82
C GLY A 270 7.43 34.09 -3.88
N ASN A 271 8.16 35.14 -4.31
CA ASN A 271 9.21 35.83 -3.53
C ASN A 271 10.38 34.92 -3.08
N ILE A 272 10.59 33.80 -3.77
CA ILE A 272 11.81 33.02 -3.62
C ILE A 272 12.90 33.68 -4.48
N LYS A 273 14.02 34.02 -3.85
CA LYS A 273 15.20 34.61 -4.52
C LYS A 273 16.33 33.58 -4.50
N VAL A 274 16.85 33.26 -5.69
CA VAL A 274 18.05 32.43 -5.88
C VAL A 274 19.17 33.31 -6.43
N GLU A 275 20.27 33.35 -5.71
CA GLU A 275 21.41 34.20 -6.02
C GLU A 275 22.69 33.38 -6.02
N GLY A 276 23.37 33.20 -7.16
CA GLY A 276 24.54 32.34 -7.27
C GLY A 276 25.18 32.38 -8.65
N GLU A 277 26.26 31.63 -8.81
CA GLU A 277 26.93 31.45 -10.08
C GLU A 277 26.54 30.14 -10.71
N VAL A 278 25.99 30.18 -11.92
CA VAL A 278 25.55 28.98 -12.68
C VAL A 278 26.75 28.10 -13.01
N ILE A 279 26.74 26.84 -12.63
CA ILE A 279 27.78 25.87 -12.99
C ILE A 279 27.38 25.14 -14.26
N THR A 280 26.17 24.53 -14.26
CA THR A 280 25.69 23.71 -15.36
C THR A 280 24.17 23.57 -15.29
N GLY A 281 23.57 23.02 -16.35
CA GLY A 281 22.16 22.66 -16.40
C GLY A 281 21.95 21.30 -17.06
N LYS A 282 21.04 20.50 -16.52
CA LYS A 282 20.61 19.24 -17.15
C LYS A 282 19.31 19.45 -17.92
N ARG A 283 19.24 18.84 -19.08
CA ARG A 283 18.10 18.92 -20.00
C ARG A 283 17.47 17.55 -20.21
N ASP A 284 16.19 17.54 -20.48
CA ASP A 284 15.47 16.34 -20.91
C ASP A 284 15.85 15.97 -22.37
N LEU A 285 15.30 14.85 -22.87
CA LEU A 285 15.53 14.39 -24.24
C LEU A 285 14.94 15.34 -25.33
N LYS A 286 14.07 16.26 -24.94
CA LYS A 286 13.48 17.28 -25.81
C LYS A 286 14.23 18.61 -25.75
N GLY A 287 15.31 18.67 -24.95
CA GLY A 287 16.12 19.87 -24.76
C GLY A 287 15.61 20.86 -23.73
N LYS A 288 14.52 20.55 -23.00
CA LYS A 288 14.00 21.37 -21.90
C LYS A 288 14.91 21.28 -20.68
N ILE A 289 15.20 22.42 -20.06
CA ILE A 289 16.02 22.46 -18.85
C ILE A 289 15.20 21.92 -17.66
N MET A 290 15.79 20.96 -16.93
CA MET A 290 15.14 20.29 -15.79
C MET A 290 15.84 20.60 -14.47
N LEU A 291 17.13 20.86 -14.50
CA LEU A 291 17.95 21.13 -13.32
C LEU A 291 19.00 22.20 -13.64
N ILE A 292 19.24 23.12 -12.71
CA ILE A 292 20.30 24.10 -12.78
C ILE A 292 21.10 24.04 -11.49
N SER A 293 22.44 23.88 -11.62
CA SER A 293 23.35 23.83 -10.47
C SER A 293 24.07 25.17 -10.30
N PHE A 294 24.16 25.62 -9.06
CA PHE A 294 24.80 26.88 -8.68
C PHE A 294 25.88 26.65 -7.63
N LYS A 295 27.00 27.37 -7.74
CA LYS A 295 27.98 27.55 -6.67
C LYS A 295 27.82 28.91 -5.99
N ASN A 296 28.33 29.03 -4.78
CA ASN A 296 28.22 30.25 -3.95
C ASN A 296 26.77 30.77 -3.90
N CYS A 297 25.81 29.82 -3.71
CA CYS A 297 24.41 30.13 -3.86
C CYS A 297 23.75 30.47 -2.50
N THR A 298 22.89 31.48 -2.55
CA THR A 298 22.01 31.87 -1.45
C THR A 298 20.58 31.77 -1.96
N VAL A 299 19.73 31.09 -1.22
CA VAL A 299 18.28 31.01 -1.49
C VAL A 299 17.53 31.59 -0.31
N THR A 300 16.63 32.53 -0.58
CA THR A 300 15.81 33.17 0.46
C THR A 300 14.35 33.23 0.05
N HIS A 301 13.46 33.15 1.04
CA HIS A 301 12.05 33.51 0.92
C HIS A 301 11.79 34.73 1.80
N ASN A 302 11.48 35.86 1.19
CA ASN A 302 11.47 37.14 1.87
C ASN A 302 12.85 37.37 2.57
N ASN A 303 12.88 37.37 3.91
CA ASN A 303 14.13 37.52 4.70
C ASN A 303 14.57 36.19 5.35
N THR A 304 13.86 35.07 5.10
CA THR A 304 14.21 33.77 5.65
C THR A 304 15.19 33.04 4.74
N MET A 305 16.28 32.58 5.32
CA MET A 305 17.32 31.80 4.59
C MET A 305 16.83 30.36 4.39
N LEU A 306 16.85 29.90 3.12
CA LEU A 306 16.50 28.54 2.74
C LEU A 306 17.72 27.72 2.31
N PHE A 307 18.78 28.37 1.77
CA PHE A 307 20.05 27.76 1.42
C PHE A 307 21.18 28.75 1.56
N LYS A 308 22.37 28.27 2.01
CA LYS A 308 23.59 29.07 2.24
C LYS A 308 24.75 28.58 1.37
N PRO A 309 25.68 29.47 0.96
CA PRO A 309 26.84 29.08 0.20
C PRO A 309 27.74 28.02 0.85
N GLU A 310 27.78 28.00 2.19
CA GLU A 310 28.58 27.05 2.99
C GLU A 310 28.06 25.62 2.90
N TRP A 311 26.81 25.43 2.44
CA TRP A 311 26.22 24.10 2.28
C TRP A 311 26.62 23.44 0.95
N GLY A 312 27.39 24.13 0.11
CA GLY A 312 27.97 23.59 -1.12
C GLY A 312 27.23 24.01 -2.40
N ILE A 313 27.07 23.06 -3.30
CA ILE A 313 26.36 23.28 -4.56
C ILE A 313 24.85 23.24 -4.31
N TYR A 314 24.17 24.26 -4.86
CA TYR A 314 22.72 24.29 -4.88
C TYR A 314 22.19 23.77 -6.20
N ASP A 315 21.46 22.68 -6.17
CA ASP A 315 20.76 22.13 -7.32
C ASP A 315 19.31 22.57 -7.30
N MET A 316 18.88 23.29 -8.32
CA MET A 316 17.52 23.80 -8.46
C MET A 316 16.75 22.95 -9.47
N ALA A 317 15.76 22.22 -9.03
CA ALA A 317 14.82 21.54 -9.91
C ALA A 317 13.91 22.56 -10.61
N VAL A 318 13.81 22.47 -11.93
CA VAL A 318 13.03 23.42 -12.72
C VAL A 318 11.64 22.85 -12.99
N GLY A 319 10.60 23.65 -12.73
CA GLY A 319 9.23 23.33 -13.05
C GLY A 319 8.27 24.43 -12.60
N LYS A 320 7.22 24.67 -13.37
CA LYS A 320 6.22 25.71 -13.05
C LYS A 320 5.14 25.24 -12.09
N GLU A 321 4.99 23.91 -11.94
CA GLU A 321 3.97 23.33 -11.06
C GLU A 321 4.31 21.87 -10.70
N ILE A 322 3.70 21.38 -9.65
CA ILE A 322 3.75 19.97 -9.24
C ILE A 322 2.61 19.24 -9.92
N ILE A 323 2.91 18.34 -10.84
CA ILE A 323 1.90 17.61 -11.63
C ILE A 323 1.50 16.27 -11.03
N SER A 324 2.36 15.71 -10.16
CA SER A 324 2.13 14.42 -9.51
C SER A 324 2.75 14.39 -8.11
N ALA A 325 2.13 13.64 -7.19
CA ALA A 325 2.69 13.31 -5.89
C ALA A 325 2.25 11.91 -5.50
N PHE A 326 3.19 11.05 -5.04
CA PHE A 326 2.89 9.65 -4.74
C PHE A 326 3.82 9.06 -3.67
N SER A 327 3.39 7.95 -3.08
CA SER A 327 4.14 7.20 -2.08
C SER A 327 5.33 6.45 -2.70
N GLY A 328 6.42 6.34 -1.95
CA GLY A 328 7.63 5.65 -2.36
C GLY A 328 8.51 6.44 -3.33
N PRO A 329 9.67 5.89 -3.71
CA PRO A 329 10.61 6.55 -4.61
C PRO A 329 10.21 6.42 -6.07
N ALA A 330 10.60 7.38 -6.90
CA ALA A 330 10.52 7.27 -8.35
C ALA A 330 11.45 6.14 -8.84
N SER A 331 12.72 6.18 -8.45
CA SER A 331 13.69 5.13 -8.72
C SER A 331 13.86 4.22 -7.50
N VAL A 332 13.32 3.02 -7.56
CA VAL A 332 13.42 2.03 -6.46
C VAL A 332 14.89 1.67 -6.18
N SER A 333 15.74 1.67 -7.21
CA SER A 333 17.16 1.34 -7.05
C SER A 333 17.93 2.35 -6.20
N SER A 334 17.50 3.61 -6.17
CA SER A 334 18.13 4.67 -5.38
C SER A 334 18.02 4.45 -3.86
N PHE A 335 17.01 3.71 -3.42
CA PHE A 335 16.70 3.52 -2.00
C PHE A 335 16.82 2.07 -1.52
N LYS A 336 17.44 1.18 -2.30
CA LYS A 336 17.55 -0.26 -1.96
C LYS A 336 18.18 -0.58 -0.61
N ASN A 337 19.00 0.32 -0.06
CA ASN A 337 19.69 0.11 1.21
C ASN A 337 19.00 0.79 2.39
N ILE A 338 17.92 1.55 2.15
CA ILE A 338 17.14 2.22 3.19
C ILE A 338 15.95 1.32 3.53
N GLY A 339 15.97 0.71 4.69
CA GLY A 339 14.86 -0.10 5.20
C GLY A 339 14.98 -1.60 4.92
N LYS A 340 16.07 -2.23 5.34
CA LYS A 340 15.99 -3.65 5.70
C LYS A 340 15.10 -3.74 6.93
N VAL A 341 13.82 -4.09 6.69
CA VAL A 341 12.93 -4.53 7.77
C VAL A 341 13.67 -5.68 8.46
N SER A 342 13.99 -5.52 9.75
CA SER A 342 14.48 -6.63 10.57
C SER A 342 13.41 -7.73 10.48
N GLU A 343 13.79 -8.92 10.04
CA GLU A 343 12.90 -10.08 10.15
C GLU A 343 12.55 -10.24 11.63
N GLU A 344 11.35 -9.84 11.99
CA GLU A 344 10.86 -10.06 13.33
C GLU A 344 10.63 -11.57 13.50
N LYS A 345 11.15 -12.09 14.59
CA LYS A 345 10.95 -13.48 14.96
C LYS A 345 9.45 -13.70 15.19
N THR A 346 8.79 -14.32 14.23
CA THR A 346 7.43 -14.83 14.45
C THR A 346 7.47 -15.87 15.56
N HIS A 347 6.48 -15.85 16.43
CA HIS A 347 6.33 -16.87 17.48
C HIS A 347 6.22 -18.24 16.81
N LYS A 348 7.16 -19.14 17.11
CA LYS A 348 7.08 -20.52 16.66
C LYS A 348 6.15 -21.25 17.62
N ILE A 349 5.05 -21.77 17.09
CA ILE A 349 4.15 -22.63 17.85
C ILE A 349 4.94 -23.89 18.23
N GLU A 350 5.11 -24.10 19.52
CA GLU A 350 5.69 -25.34 20.05
C GLU A 350 4.58 -26.34 20.33
N TYR A 351 4.58 -27.42 19.59
CA TYR A 351 3.59 -28.49 19.77
C TYR A 351 4.03 -29.46 20.86
N SER A 352 3.11 -29.82 21.72
CA SER A 352 3.33 -30.88 22.71
C SER A 352 3.62 -32.23 22.05
N PRO A 353 4.27 -33.17 22.74
CA PRO A 353 4.50 -34.50 22.20
C PRO A 353 3.19 -35.25 21.81
N LYS A 354 2.07 -34.91 22.44
CA LYS A 354 0.76 -35.47 22.11
C LYS A 354 0.24 -34.93 20.78
N GLU A 355 0.34 -33.61 20.56
CA GLU A 355 -0.04 -32.97 19.30
C GLU A 355 0.82 -33.42 18.14
N LEU A 356 2.14 -33.54 18.33
CA LEU A 356 3.04 -34.07 17.31
C LEU A 356 2.70 -35.51 16.89
N LYS A 357 2.20 -36.34 17.82
CA LYS A 357 1.70 -37.68 17.48
C LYS A 357 0.41 -37.62 16.68
N LEU A 358 -0.50 -36.71 17.01
CA LEU A 358 -1.73 -36.47 16.24
C LEU A 358 -1.42 -35.97 14.83
N HIS A 359 -0.48 -35.03 14.68
CA HIS A 359 -0.04 -34.56 13.37
C HIS A 359 0.52 -35.69 12.48
N LYS A 360 1.19 -36.68 13.08
CA LYS A 360 1.63 -37.86 12.34
C LYS A 360 0.46 -38.71 11.81
N LEU A 361 -0.64 -38.81 12.56
CA LEU A 361 -1.84 -39.48 12.08
C LEU A 361 -2.49 -38.72 10.92
N TYR A 362 -2.63 -37.41 11.01
CA TYR A 362 -3.09 -36.56 9.90
C TYR A 362 -2.22 -36.72 8.66
N LYS A 363 -0.89 -36.69 8.84
CA LYS A 363 0.05 -36.89 7.73
C LYS A 363 -0.14 -38.26 7.07
N ALA A 364 -0.30 -39.32 7.84
CA ALA A 364 -0.51 -40.67 7.31
C ALA A 364 -1.80 -40.78 6.49
N VAL A 365 -2.90 -40.17 6.95
CA VAL A 365 -4.17 -40.15 6.20
C VAL A 365 -4.03 -39.31 4.92
N ALA A 366 -3.35 -38.16 4.99
CA ALA A 366 -3.08 -37.32 3.82
C ALA A 366 -2.24 -38.03 2.76
N GLU A 367 -1.25 -38.85 3.18
CA GLU A 367 -0.43 -39.68 2.27
C GLU A 367 -1.29 -40.77 1.61
N ILE A 368 -2.12 -41.48 2.38
CA ILE A 368 -3.06 -42.49 1.85
C ILE A 368 -4.01 -41.85 0.81
N ARG A 369 -4.54 -40.65 1.09
CA ARG A 369 -5.41 -39.91 0.17
C ARG A 369 -4.69 -39.52 -1.12
N ARG A 370 -3.47 -38.95 -1.00
CA ARG A 370 -2.67 -38.52 -2.14
C ARG A 370 -2.32 -39.67 -3.06
N ASP A 371 -1.90 -40.80 -2.47
CA ASP A 371 -1.44 -41.96 -3.21
C ASP A 371 -2.57 -42.86 -3.73
N ARG A 372 -3.84 -42.47 -3.44
CA ARG A 372 -5.05 -43.20 -3.84
C ARG A 372 -5.07 -44.68 -3.44
N ILE A 373 -4.48 -44.99 -2.29
CA ILE A 373 -4.32 -46.37 -1.77
C ILE A 373 -5.14 -46.60 -0.50
N ALA A 374 -6.32 -45.93 -0.40
CA ALA A 374 -7.19 -46.08 0.74
C ALA A 374 -7.76 -47.49 0.84
N THR A 375 -7.21 -48.26 1.80
CA THR A 375 -7.72 -49.58 2.18
C THR A 375 -8.03 -49.63 3.64
N ILE A 376 -8.96 -50.51 4.05
CA ILE A 376 -9.39 -50.67 5.45
C ILE A 376 -8.18 -51.07 6.32
N GLU A 377 -7.30 -51.93 5.83
CA GLU A 377 -6.10 -52.36 6.55
C GLU A 377 -5.18 -51.21 6.93
N LYS A 378 -5.09 -50.16 6.09
CA LYS A 378 -4.28 -48.97 6.35
C LYS A 378 -4.98 -47.96 7.26
N LEU A 379 -6.27 -47.79 7.10
CA LEU A 379 -7.07 -46.80 7.85
C LEU A 379 -7.52 -47.24 9.23
N ALA A 380 -7.84 -48.55 9.40
CA ALA A 380 -8.36 -49.07 10.67
C ALA A 380 -7.35 -48.89 11.84
N PRO A 381 -6.05 -49.13 11.72
CA PRO A 381 -5.09 -48.86 12.81
C PRO A 381 -5.02 -47.41 13.20
N ILE A 382 -5.14 -46.47 12.22
CA ILE A 382 -5.14 -45.02 12.44
C ILE A 382 -6.40 -44.63 13.21
N PHE A 383 -7.56 -45.13 12.78
CA PHE A 383 -8.85 -44.85 13.44
C PHE A 383 -8.89 -45.39 14.87
N ILE A 384 -8.41 -46.61 15.14
CA ILE A 384 -8.33 -47.19 16.49
C ILE A 384 -7.44 -46.35 17.41
N ASN A 385 -6.30 -45.86 16.88
CA ASN A 385 -5.41 -44.94 17.63
C ASN A 385 -6.11 -43.63 17.93
N LEU A 386 -6.84 -43.07 16.97
CA LEU A 386 -7.60 -41.83 17.12
C LEU A 386 -8.68 -41.96 18.19
N GLU A 387 -9.54 -43.00 18.08
CA GLU A 387 -10.62 -43.31 19.02
C GLU A 387 -10.10 -43.42 20.47
N LYS A 388 -8.94 -44.07 20.65
CA LYS A 388 -8.33 -44.29 21.97
C LYS A 388 -7.66 -43.05 22.56
N ASN A 389 -6.86 -42.30 21.78
CA ASN A 389 -5.96 -41.28 22.28
C ASN A 389 -6.43 -39.85 22.01
N TYR A 390 -7.35 -39.66 21.07
CA TYR A 390 -7.87 -38.36 20.62
C TYR A 390 -9.38 -38.39 20.39
N PRO A 391 -10.18 -38.78 21.41
CA PRO A 391 -11.60 -39.08 21.24
C PRO A 391 -12.45 -37.87 20.82
N SER A 392 -11.94 -36.63 20.95
CA SER A 392 -12.62 -35.41 20.55
C SER A 392 -12.23 -34.92 19.15
N ASP A 393 -11.28 -35.57 18.50
CA ASP A 393 -10.84 -35.17 17.16
C ASP A 393 -11.83 -35.67 16.09
N TRP A 394 -12.75 -34.78 15.74
CA TRP A 394 -13.78 -35.07 14.74
C TRP A 394 -13.28 -34.92 13.31
N LEU A 395 -12.26 -34.04 13.07
CA LEU A 395 -11.82 -33.69 11.74
C LEU A 395 -11.08 -34.84 11.08
N LEU A 396 -10.09 -35.45 11.76
CA LEU A 396 -9.40 -36.61 11.22
C LEU A 396 -10.35 -37.82 11.06
N THR A 397 -11.31 -37.95 11.96
CA THR A 397 -12.38 -38.97 11.85
C THR A 397 -13.20 -38.75 10.57
N LEU A 398 -13.55 -37.51 10.26
CA LEU A 398 -14.26 -37.14 9.03
C LEU A 398 -13.42 -37.43 7.79
N GLU A 399 -12.13 -37.07 7.80
CA GLU A 399 -11.22 -37.35 6.67
C GLU A 399 -11.09 -38.86 6.38
N ILE A 400 -11.05 -39.67 7.41
CA ILE A 400 -11.06 -41.17 7.26
C ILE A 400 -12.41 -41.62 6.70
N TYR A 401 -13.54 -41.07 7.19
CA TYR A 401 -14.88 -41.39 6.68
C TYR A 401 -15.01 -41.09 5.18
N GLU A 402 -14.55 -39.93 4.73
CA GLU A 402 -14.57 -39.54 3.31
C GLU A 402 -13.80 -40.53 2.40
N LEU A 403 -12.72 -41.14 2.90
CA LEU A 403 -11.93 -42.12 2.16
C LEU A 403 -12.60 -43.49 2.03
N VAL A 404 -13.51 -43.83 2.95
CA VAL A 404 -14.26 -45.08 2.93
C VAL A 404 -15.75 -44.92 2.59
N TYR A 405 -16.17 -43.70 2.27
CA TYR A 405 -17.55 -43.40 1.91
C TYR A 405 -18.02 -44.21 0.71
N ASN A 406 -19.21 -44.79 0.83
CA ASN A 406 -19.82 -45.73 -0.14
C ASN A 406 -19.05 -47.05 -0.33
N SER A 407 -18.20 -47.45 0.62
CA SER A 407 -17.55 -48.78 0.59
C SER A 407 -18.49 -49.91 1.01
N ASN A 408 -19.62 -49.58 1.63
CA ASN A 408 -20.60 -50.51 2.17
C ASN A 408 -20.01 -51.54 3.15
N THR A 409 -19.06 -51.10 3.98
CA THR A 409 -18.36 -51.95 4.95
C THR A 409 -18.77 -51.65 6.40
N ASP A 410 -18.60 -52.63 7.28
CA ASP A 410 -18.80 -52.44 8.72
C ASP A 410 -17.89 -51.33 9.29
N PHE A 411 -16.73 -51.14 8.69
CA PHE A 411 -15.79 -50.07 9.08
C PHE A 411 -16.36 -48.68 8.77
N GLU A 412 -16.96 -48.49 7.60
CA GLU A 412 -17.64 -47.23 7.25
C GLU A 412 -18.77 -46.95 8.25
N LEU A 413 -19.60 -47.97 8.57
CA LEU A 413 -20.70 -47.80 9.52
C LEU A 413 -20.21 -47.45 10.92
N LYS A 414 -19.10 -48.06 11.36
CA LYS A 414 -18.47 -47.75 12.66
C LYS A 414 -18.04 -46.27 12.73
N ILE A 415 -17.35 -45.76 11.71
CA ILE A 415 -16.89 -44.39 11.71
C ILE A 415 -18.06 -43.40 11.66
N LYS A 416 -19.07 -43.69 10.84
CA LYS A 416 -20.28 -42.87 10.75
C LYS A 416 -21.01 -42.76 12.10
N ASN A 417 -21.16 -43.87 12.82
CA ASN A 417 -21.75 -43.88 14.16
C ASN A 417 -20.92 -43.06 15.15
N TYR A 418 -19.59 -43.18 15.09
CA TYR A 418 -18.69 -42.42 15.94
C TYR A 418 -18.76 -40.90 15.67
N LEU A 419 -18.80 -40.49 14.42
CA LEU A 419 -19.01 -39.07 14.04
C LEU A 419 -20.37 -38.53 14.54
N THR A 420 -21.42 -39.38 14.53
CA THR A 420 -22.73 -39.01 15.02
C THR A 420 -22.71 -38.78 16.54
N GLN A 421 -21.96 -39.61 17.27
CA GLN A 421 -21.76 -39.44 18.72
C GLN A 421 -21.00 -38.17 19.03
N LEU A 422 -19.93 -37.86 18.28
CA LEU A 422 -19.14 -36.61 18.42
C LEU A 422 -20.00 -35.37 18.19
N LYS A 423 -20.99 -35.43 17.29
CA LYS A 423 -21.91 -34.34 17.00
C LYS A 423 -22.89 -34.04 18.14
N GLN A 424 -23.14 -35.00 19.01
CA GLN A 424 -24.06 -34.86 20.16
C GLN A 424 -23.35 -34.29 21.41
N ILE A 425 -22.02 -34.24 21.42
CA ILE A 425 -21.21 -33.77 22.56
C ILE A 425 -20.96 -32.22 22.48
N LYS A 426 -21.45 -31.57 21.45
CA LYS A 426 -21.50 -30.09 21.32
C LYS A 426 -22.91 -29.64 21.66
#